data_15bf43dacf96739b0504cc7489605068
#
_entry.id   15bf43dacf96739b0504cc7489605068
#
_cell.length_a   1.000
_cell.length_b   1.000
_cell.length_c   1.000
_cell.angle_alpha   90.00
_cell.angle_beta   90.00
_cell.angle_gamma   90.00
#
_symmetry.space_group_name_H-M   'P 1'
#
loop_
_entity.id
_entity.type
_entity.pdbx_description
1 polymer ?
#
loop_
_entity_poly.entity_id
_entity_poly.type
_entity_poly.pdbx_seq_one_letter_code
_entity_poly.pdbx_strand_id
1 'polypeptide(L)'
;MLTMNLNTGMTSMEKRLGADLMVVPQDTAQKAEALLTNGNPSTFYFTRDIATEVKQADGIEQASEQTYISSLAAACCDEKLQIIGYDPSTDFVIEPWVASQFKGTLEDGKMIAGANVNVSTDGTIELYGRKWPVIAQLANTGTSLDNSVFINQATVPDMVAASSKVSKQVMPMEYAGKAVSTVMIKVKQGYEAQTVAENIKRIDSRFADLGYVYPGGITANTKTSLTALVTYLKVFVAVIWVMGVIVLLAVFASSANERKREFASLRIMGATRGMLNVIILKESAIIGLIGGVIGVGVASLVIFPFSSLIGKQLQLPYLQAGPAVVIGFIAITIVCSTAIGIVGSLLTMWRLGRPEAI
;
A
#
# COMPACT_ATOMS: atom_id res chain seq x y z
N MET A 1 8.50 -0.24 10.82
CA MET A 1 7.74 0.75 10.05
C MET A 1 7.47 0.27 8.62
N LEU A 2 8.49 0.02 7.80
CA LEU A 2 8.36 -0.48 6.41
C LEU A 2 7.45 -1.73 6.32
N THR A 3 7.70 -2.73 7.14
CA THR A 3 6.90 -3.97 7.21
C THR A 3 5.44 -3.74 7.60
N MET A 4 5.18 -2.77 8.47
CA MET A 4 3.84 -2.41 8.88
C MET A 4 3.09 -1.67 7.76
N ASN A 5 3.74 -0.74 7.08
CA ASN A 5 3.18 -0.02 5.96
C ASN A 5 2.81 -0.94 4.80
N LEU A 6 3.67 -1.93 4.48
CA LEU A 6 3.37 -2.98 3.50
C LEU A 6 2.17 -3.84 3.94
N ASN A 7 2.13 -4.27 5.20
CA ASN A 7 1.02 -5.07 5.70
C ASN A 7 -0.32 -4.28 5.69
N THR A 8 -0.27 -2.99 6.04
CA THR A 8 -1.46 -2.11 5.97
C THR A 8 -1.90 -1.92 4.53
N GLY A 9 -0.98 -1.73 3.59
CA GLY A 9 -1.28 -1.65 2.16
C GLY A 9 -1.90 -2.94 1.63
N MET A 10 -1.35 -4.11 1.98
CA MET A 10 -1.92 -5.41 1.59
C MET A 10 -3.34 -5.62 2.14
N THR A 11 -3.58 -5.27 3.40
CA THR A 11 -4.92 -5.37 4.00
C THR A 11 -5.90 -4.39 3.36
N SER A 12 -5.43 -3.20 2.99
CA SER A 12 -6.24 -2.22 2.25
C SER A 12 -6.61 -2.76 0.87
N MET A 13 -5.64 -3.35 0.15
CA MET A 13 -5.84 -3.98 -1.15
C MET A 13 -6.89 -5.11 -1.06
N GLU A 14 -6.76 -6.02 -0.10
CA GLU A 14 -7.66 -7.13 0.12
C GLU A 14 -9.11 -6.66 0.37
N LYS A 15 -9.29 -5.62 1.18
CA LYS A 15 -10.61 -5.05 1.48
C LYS A 15 -11.26 -4.30 0.31
N ARG A 16 -10.46 -3.80 -0.62
CA ARG A 16 -10.94 -2.94 -1.71
C ARG A 16 -11.15 -3.65 -3.04
N LEU A 17 -10.56 -4.83 -3.22
CA LEU A 17 -10.83 -5.63 -4.41
C LEU A 17 -12.25 -6.20 -4.43
N GLY A 18 -12.97 -6.24 -3.31
CA GLY A 18 -14.43 -6.40 -3.14
C GLY A 18 -15.12 -7.52 -3.94
N ALA A 19 -14.56 -7.92 -5.07
CA ALA A 19 -15.07 -8.93 -5.97
C ALA A 19 -14.34 -10.26 -5.77
N ASP A 20 -15.09 -11.37 -5.78
CA ASP A 20 -14.55 -12.71 -5.66
C ASP A 20 -14.12 -13.27 -7.03
N LEU A 21 -14.79 -12.82 -8.09
CA LEU A 21 -14.56 -13.19 -9.48
C LEU A 21 -14.70 -11.97 -10.38
N MET A 22 -13.82 -11.87 -11.37
CA MET A 22 -13.83 -10.86 -12.40
C MET A 22 -13.84 -11.54 -13.75
N VAL A 23 -14.85 -11.29 -14.56
CA VAL A 23 -14.98 -11.83 -15.93
C VAL A 23 -14.56 -10.76 -16.90
N VAL A 24 -13.63 -11.09 -17.80
CA VAL A 24 -13.01 -10.19 -18.76
C VAL A 24 -13.03 -10.80 -20.17
N PRO A 25 -12.79 -10.02 -21.24
CA PRO A 25 -12.67 -10.55 -22.58
C PRO A 25 -11.60 -11.64 -22.71
N GLN A 26 -11.74 -12.48 -23.72
CA GLN A 26 -10.75 -13.49 -24.09
C GLN A 26 -9.34 -12.89 -24.18
N ASP A 27 -8.33 -13.64 -23.73
CA ASP A 27 -6.90 -13.27 -23.76
C ASP A 27 -6.53 -11.97 -23.04
N THR A 28 -7.42 -11.44 -22.17
CA THR A 28 -7.15 -10.21 -21.40
C THR A 28 -6.97 -10.43 -19.90
N ALA A 29 -7.08 -11.65 -19.41
CA ALA A 29 -6.92 -11.97 -18.00
C ALA A 29 -5.60 -11.44 -17.41
N GLN A 30 -4.48 -11.65 -18.11
CA GLN A 30 -3.18 -11.14 -17.68
C GLN A 30 -3.11 -9.60 -17.64
N LYS A 31 -3.79 -8.91 -18.58
CA LYS A 31 -3.87 -7.44 -18.56
C LYS A 31 -4.71 -6.93 -17.40
N ALA A 32 -5.79 -7.64 -17.10
CA ALA A 32 -6.63 -7.34 -15.94
C ALA A 32 -5.89 -7.57 -14.62
N GLU A 33 -5.16 -8.67 -14.49
CA GLU A 33 -4.28 -8.92 -13.34
C GLU A 33 -3.20 -7.86 -13.19
N ALA A 34 -2.53 -7.47 -14.28
CA ALA A 34 -1.52 -6.41 -14.27
C ALA A 34 -2.10 -5.04 -13.91
N LEU A 35 -3.35 -4.76 -14.31
CA LEU A 35 -4.06 -3.56 -13.89
C LEU A 35 -4.29 -3.56 -12.37
N LEU A 36 -4.79 -4.67 -11.82
CA LEU A 36 -5.08 -4.80 -10.40
C LEU A 36 -3.81 -4.79 -9.52
N THR A 37 -2.72 -5.40 -9.99
CA THR A 37 -1.47 -5.52 -9.23
C THR A 37 -0.57 -4.30 -9.40
N ASN A 38 -0.29 -3.92 -10.64
CA ASN A 38 0.75 -2.94 -10.97
C ASN A 38 0.17 -1.59 -11.43
N GLY A 39 -1.16 -1.48 -11.58
CA GLY A 39 -1.80 -0.26 -12.07
C GLY A 39 -1.48 0.07 -13.53
N ASN A 40 -1.06 -0.92 -14.34
CA ASN A 40 -0.77 -0.69 -15.76
C ASN A 40 -2.04 -0.36 -16.52
N PRO A 41 -2.23 0.87 -17.02
CA PRO A 41 -3.44 1.24 -17.73
C PRO A 41 -3.64 0.40 -18.99
N SER A 42 -4.84 -0.13 -19.12
CA SER A 42 -5.21 -1.01 -20.23
C SER A 42 -6.61 -0.68 -20.74
N THR A 43 -6.84 -0.92 -22.04
CA THR A 43 -8.17 -0.86 -22.64
C THR A 43 -8.47 -2.22 -23.22
N PHE A 44 -9.55 -2.82 -22.77
CA PHE A 44 -10.11 -4.06 -23.30
C PHE A 44 -11.62 -4.05 -23.03
N TYR A 45 -12.41 -4.71 -23.85
CA TYR A 45 -13.86 -4.72 -23.72
C TYR A 45 -14.50 -5.89 -24.46
N PHE A 46 -15.66 -6.29 -24.01
CA PHE A 46 -16.67 -7.03 -24.73
C PHE A 46 -17.98 -6.22 -24.79
N THR A 47 -18.97 -6.71 -25.47
CA THR A 47 -20.26 -6.03 -25.58
C THR A 47 -21.15 -6.32 -24.35
N ARG A 48 -22.02 -5.38 -24.01
CA ARG A 48 -22.88 -5.43 -22.81
C ARG A 48 -23.85 -6.60 -22.81
N ASP A 49 -24.21 -7.16 -23.94
CA ASP A 49 -25.01 -8.37 -24.05
C ASP A 49 -24.35 -9.54 -23.31
N ILE A 50 -23.05 -9.76 -23.53
CA ILE A 50 -22.24 -10.75 -22.79
C ILE A 50 -22.31 -10.49 -21.30
N ALA A 51 -22.10 -9.26 -20.85
CA ALA A 51 -22.17 -8.90 -19.44
C ALA A 51 -23.56 -9.19 -18.84
N THR A 52 -24.61 -8.94 -19.59
CA THR A 52 -26.00 -9.20 -19.17
C THR A 52 -26.27 -10.68 -19.00
N GLU A 53 -25.80 -11.50 -19.93
CA GLU A 53 -25.96 -12.95 -19.85
C GLU A 53 -25.11 -13.57 -18.71
N VAL A 54 -23.87 -13.12 -18.54
CA VAL A 54 -22.97 -13.54 -17.43
C VAL A 54 -23.62 -13.34 -16.07
N LYS A 55 -24.34 -12.25 -15.87
CA LYS A 55 -25.03 -11.93 -14.60
C LYS A 55 -26.17 -12.90 -14.23
N GLN A 56 -26.63 -13.72 -15.19
CA GLN A 56 -27.70 -14.70 -14.96
C GLN A 56 -27.21 -16.01 -14.39
N ALA A 57 -25.90 -16.20 -14.22
CA ALA A 57 -25.32 -17.43 -13.69
C ALA A 57 -25.73 -17.67 -12.22
N ASP A 58 -25.95 -18.94 -11.90
CA ASP A 58 -26.24 -19.33 -10.53
C ASP A 58 -25.02 -19.15 -9.61
N GLY A 59 -25.28 -18.72 -8.38
CA GLY A 59 -24.25 -18.48 -7.37
C GLY A 59 -23.74 -17.04 -7.31
N ILE A 60 -24.31 -16.10 -8.09
CA ILE A 60 -24.00 -14.68 -8.05
C ILE A 60 -24.85 -13.97 -7.00
N GLU A 61 -24.21 -13.28 -6.03
CA GLU A 61 -24.88 -12.41 -5.05
C GLU A 61 -25.07 -11.01 -5.62
N GLN A 62 -23.99 -10.42 -6.15
CA GLN A 62 -23.98 -9.09 -6.76
C GLN A 62 -23.09 -9.10 -8.01
N ALA A 63 -23.43 -8.31 -9.00
CA ALA A 63 -22.62 -8.11 -10.19
C ALA A 63 -22.63 -6.65 -10.62
N SER A 64 -21.47 -6.11 -10.96
CA SER A 64 -21.29 -4.73 -11.43
C SER A 64 -20.45 -4.72 -12.70
N GLU A 65 -20.79 -3.82 -13.62
CA GLU A 65 -20.03 -3.60 -14.84
C GLU A 65 -19.06 -2.44 -14.66
N GLN A 66 -17.84 -2.62 -15.18
CA GLN A 66 -16.87 -1.54 -15.25
C GLN A 66 -16.26 -1.46 -16.64
N THR A 67 -15.99 -0.24 -17.10
CA THR A 67 -15.35 0.02 -18.39
C THR A 67 -13.99 0.67 -18.18
N TYR A 68 -12.95 0.05 -18.74
CA TYR A 68 -11.57 0.45 -18.57
C TYR A 68 -11.04 1.10 -19.85
N ILE A 69 -10.55 2.33 -19.70
CA ILE A 69 -9.94 3.11 -20.77
C ILE A 69 -8.58 3.57 -20.30
N SER A 70 -7.54 3.35 -21.08
CA SER A 70 -6.20 3.88 -20.77
C SER A 70 -6.02 5.25 -21.40
N SER A 71 -5.65 6.26 -20.61
CA SER A 71 -5.17 7.51 -21.18
C SER A 71 -3.80 7.29 -21.85
N LEU A 72 -3.49 8.11 -22.83
CA LEU A 72 -2.22 8.04 -23.56
C LEU A 72 -1.28 9.09 -22.95
N ALA A 73 -0.07 8.69 -22.57
CA ALA A 73 1.00 9.63 -22.24
C ALA A 73 1.56 10.22 -23.53
N ALA A 74 0.85 11.21 -24.10
CA ALA A 74 1.24 11.93 -25.29
C ALA A 74 0.70 13.36 -25.18
N ALA A 75 0.94 14.20 -26.16
CA ALA A 75 0.51 15.61 -26.20
C ALA A 75 -1.00 15.89 -25.97
N CYS A 76 -1.80 14.87 -25.72
CA CYS A 76 -3.26 14.93 -25.50
C CYS A 76 -3.71 14.69 -24.07
N CYS A 77 -2.79 14.31 -23.16
CA CYS A 77 -3.16 13.90 -21.81
C CYS A 77 -2.06 14.32 -20.84
N ASP A 78 -2.44 14.84 -19.68
CA ASP A 78 -1.49 15.25 -18.64
C ASP A 78 -0.67 14.07 -18.10
N GLU A 79 -1.31 12.90 -17.98
CA GLU A 79 -0.68 11.69 -17.43
C GLU A 79 -1.20 10.41 -18.09
N LYS A 80 -0.40 9.34 -17.95
CA LYS A 80 -0.84 7.99 -18.30
C LYS A 80 -1.64 7.42 -17.12
N LEU A 81 -2.96 7.45 -17.23
CA LEU A 81 -3.90 7.04 -16.17
C LEU A 81 -4.81 5.91 -16.64
N GLN A 82 -5.33 5.14 -15.69
CA GLN A 82 -6.49 4.29 -15.91
C GLN A 82 -7.76 5.09 -15.67
N ILE A 83 -8.64 5.12 -16.67
CA ILE A 83 -9.98 5.69 -16.56
C ILE A 83 -10.93 4.52 -16.32
N ILE A 84 -11.73 4.59 -15.26
CA ILE A 84 -12.66 3.54 -14.85
C ILE A 84 -14.07 4.13 -14.88
N GLY A 85 -14.86 3.71 -15.85
CA GLY A 85 -16.29 3.99 -15.92
C GLY A 85 -17.06 2.95 -15.12
N TYR A 86 -17.91 3.36 -14.20
CA TYR A 86 -18.75 2.50 -13.39
C TYR A 86 -20.13 3.10 -13.15
N ASP A 87 -21.10 2.31 -12.78
CA ASP A 87 -22.42 2.75 -12.39
C ASP A 87 -22.52 2.80 -10.86
N PRO A 88 -22.61 4.00 -10.25
CA PRO A 88 -22.68 4.13 -8.80
C PRO A 88 -23.84 3.39 -8.15
N SER A 89 -24.91 3.10 -8.89
CA SER A 89 -26.09 2.43 -8.36
C SER A 89 -25.92 0.92 -8.21
N THR A 90 -25.00 0.32 -8.95
CA THR A 90 -24.77 -1.14 -8.97
C THR A 90 -23.37 -1.55 -8.53
N ASP A 91 -22.43 -0.61 -8.50
CA ASP A 91 -21.05 -0.91 -8.15
C ASP A 91 -20.88 -1.13 -6.63
N PHE A 92 -20.31 -2.26 -6.29
CA PHE A 92 -20.00 -2.65 -4.90
C PHE A 92 -18.48 -2.65 -4.60
N VAL A 93 -17.66 -2.30 -5.59
CA VAL A 93 -16.18 -2.32 -5.47
C VAL A 93 -15.65 -0.90 -5.23
N ILE A 94 -15.99 0.03 -6.12
CA ILE A 94 -15.48 1.41 -6.12
C ILE A 94 -16.39 2.33 -5.32
N GLU A 95 -17.70 2.22 -5.52
CA GLU A 95 -18.68 3.11 -4.92
C GLU A 95 -18.63 3.15 -3.38
N PRO A 96 -18.47 2.04 -2.63
CA PRO A 96 -18.38 2.11 -1.17
C PRO A 96 -17.17 2.91 -0.69
N TRP A 97 -16.10 2.91 -1.46
CA TRP A 97 -14.91 3.69 -1.16
C TRP A 97 -15.11 5.18 -1.50
N VAL A 98 -15.68 5.48 -2.67
CA VAL A 98 -16.04 6.85 -3.06
C VAL A 98 -17.00 7.45 -2.06
N ALA A 99 -18.10 6.77 -1.73
CA ALA A 99 -19.12 7.22 -0.80
C ALA A 99 -18.59 7.45 0.63
N SER A 100 -17.54 6.75 1.04
CA SER A 100 -16.89 6.96 2.34
C SER A 100 -16.16 8.30 2.45
N GLN A 101 -15.79 8.92 1.34
CA GLN A 101 -14.95 10.12 1.29
C GLN A 101 -15.63 11.29 0.58
N PHE A 102 -16.53 11.02 -0.33
CA PHE A 102 -17.28 12.00 -1.11
C PHE A 102 -18.79 11.79 -0.92
N LYS A 103 -19.48 12.79 -0.38
CA LYS A 103 -20.93 12.72 -0.10
C LYS A 103 -21.81 13.24 -1.24
N GLY A 104 -21.23 13.53 -2.39
CA GLY A 104 -21.93 13.95 -3.60
C GLY A 104 -22.25 12.80 -4.53
N THR A 105 -22.97 13.07 -5.59
CA THR A 105 -23.20 12.15 -6.72
C THR A 105 -22.18 12.40 -7.80
N LEU A 106 -21.66 11.31 -8.40
CA LEU A 106 -20.80 11.40 -9.58
C LEU A 106 -21.68 11.68 -10.81
N GLU A 107 -21.79 12.95 -11.17
CA GLU A 107 -22.56 13.40 -12.32
C GLU A 107 -21.83 13.10 -13.63
N ASP A 108 -22.58 13.06 -14.72
CA ASP A 108 -22.03 12.86 -16.06
C ASP A 108 -21.08 14.00 -16.44
N GLY A 109 -19.98 13.66 -17.10
CA GLY A 109 -18.95 14.61 -17.51
C GLY A 109 -18.03 15.09 -16.40
N LYS A 110 -18.21 14.64 -15.15
CA LYS A 110 -17.32 14.91 -14.01
C LYS A 110 -16.48 13.70 -13.65
N MET A 111 -15.40 13.94 -12.93
CA MET A 111 -14.45 12.91 -12.52
C MET A 111 -14.15 12.94 -11.03
N ILE A 112 -13.81 11.80 -10.49
CA ILE A 112 -13.18 11.65 -9.18
C ILE A 112 -11.75 11.16 -9.41
N ALA A 113 -10.76 11.82 -8.82
CA ALA A 113 -9.35 11.49 -8.98
C ALA A 113 -8.87 10.57 -7.85
N GLY A 114 -8.02 9.59 -8.17
CA GLY A 114 -7.27 8.83 -7.19
C GLY A 114 -6.19 9.70 -6.52
N ALA A 115 -5.62 9.22 -5.44
CA ALA A 115 -4.71 9.99 -4.58
C ALA A 115 -3.45 10.49 -5.28
N ASN A 116 -2.93 9.73 -6.25
CA ASN A 116 -1.67 10.05 -6.95
C ASN A 116 -1.88 10.80 -8.27
N VAL A 117 -3.11 11.06 -8.65
CA VAL A 117 -3.44 11.75 -9.90
C VAL A 117 -3.17 13.25 -9.73
N ASN A 118 -2.42 13.86 -10.64
CA ASN A 118 -2.17 15.29 -10.62
C ASN A 118 -3.40 16.05 -11.16
N VAL A 119 -4.04 16.78 -10.28
CA VAL A 119 -5.16 17.67 -10.62
C VAL A 119 -4.61 19.08 -10.81
N SER A 120 -4.91 19.71 -11.94
CA SER A 120 -4.50 21.09 -12.23
C SER A 120 -5.08 22.07 -11.20
N THR A 121 -4.45 23.23 -11.05
CA THR A 121 -4.91 24.26 -10.09
C THR A 121 -6.31 24.81 -10.35
N ASP A 122 -6.81 24.65 -11.56
CA ASP A 122 -8.18 24.99 -11.97
C ASP A 122 -9.21 23.89 -11.64
N GLY A 123 -8.79 22.82 -10.96
CA GLY A 123 -9.65 21.69 -10.60
C GLY A 123 -10.01 20.78 -11.77
N THR A 124 -9.19 20.75 -12.81
CA THR A 124 -9.42 19.92 -14.01
C THR A 124 -8.26 18.96 -14.28
N ILE A 125 -8.54 17.95 -15.09
CA ILE A 125 -7.53 17.06 -15.69
C ILE A 125 -7.73 17.11 -17.22
N GLU A 126 -6.65 17.26 -17.96
CA GLU A 126 -6.70 17.19 -19.43
C GLU A 126 -6.51 15.75 -19.88
N LEU A 127 -7.56 15.19 -20.53
CA LEU A 127 -7.56 13.87 -21.14
C LEU A 127 -8.16 13.97 -22.55
N TYR A 128 -7.43 13.43 -23.51
CA TYR A 128 -7.79 13.45 -24.94
C TYR A 128 -8.05 14.87 -25.49
N GLY A 129 -7.20 15.84 -25.07
CA GLY A 129 -7.28 17.24 -25.51
C GLY A 129 -8.52 17.99 -25.02
N ARG A 130 -9.22 17.45 -23.99
CA ARG A 130 -10.35 18.09 -23.32
C ARG A 130 -10.10 18.16 -21.83
N LYS A 131 -10.44 19.29 -21.22
CA LYS A 131 -10.41 19.47 -19.76
C LYS A 131 -11.69 18.88 -19.15
N TRP A 132 -11.51 18.07 -18.12
CA TRP A 132 -12.57 17.40 -17.39
C TRP A 132 -12.54 17.87 -15.93
N PRO A 133 -13.67 18.34 -15.38
CA PRO A 133 -13.73 18.81 -13.99
C PRO A 133 -13.60 17.66 -13.01
N VAL A 134 -12.74 17.83 -12.02
CA VAL A 134 -12.53 16.89 -10.90
C VAL A 134 -13.31 17.42 -9.70
N ILE A 135 -14.26 16.64 -9.22
CA ILE A 135 -15.13 17.02 -8.10
C ILE A 135 -14.62 16.56 -6.74
N ALA A 136 -13.75 15.55 -6.72
CA ALA A 136 -13.11 15.06 -5.51
C ALA A 136 -11.80 14.36 -5.84
N GLN A 137 -10.88 14.37 -4.87
CA GLN A 137 -9.68 13.54 -4.89
C GLN A 137 -9.70 12.63 -3.67
N LEU A 138 -9.54 11.32 -3.92
CA LEU A 138 -9.65 10.30 -2.88
C LEU A 138 -8.35 10.17 -2.09
N ALA A 139 -8.45 9.72 -0.85
CA ALA A 139 -7.28 9.44 -0.03
C ALA A 139 -6.52 8.22 -0.54
N ASN A 140 -5.22 8.19 -0.26
CA ASN A 140 -4.32 7.13 -0.68
C ASN A 140 -4.76 5.77 -0.10
N THR A 141 -4.83 4.78 -0.97
CA THR A 141 -5.20 3.39 -0.63
C THR A 141 -4.00 2.46 -0.61
N GLY A 142 -2.88 2.88 -1.23
CA GLY A 142 -1.73 2.02 -1.49
C GLY A 142 -2.00 0.96 -2.57
N THR A 143 -3.00 1.15 -3.41
CA THR A 143 -3.36 0.24 -4.51
C THR A 143 -3.20 0.93 -5.87
N SER A 144 -3.35 0.16 -6.93
CA SER A 144 -3.34 0.67 -8.31
C SER A 144 -4.44 1.71 -8.59
N LEU A 145 -5.52 1.69 -7.81
CA LEU A 145 -6.63 2.64 -7.92
C LEU A 145 -6.22 4.09 -7.63
N ASP A 146 -5.12 4.28 -6.87
CA ASP A 146 -4.60 5.62 -6.58
C ASP A 146 -4.10 6.36 -7.83
N ASN A 147 -3.78 5.62 -8.90
CA ASN A 147 -3.35 6.15 -10.21
C ASN A 147 -4.50 6.13 -11.24
N SER A 148 -5.74 6.12 -10.78
CA SER A 148 -6.91 6.02 -11.65
C SER A 148 -7.82 7.23 -11.49
N VAL A 149 -8.62 7.50 -12.52
CA VAL A 149 -9.75 8.43 -12.45
C VAL A 149 -11.05 7.65 -12.66
N PHE A 150 -12.07 8.06 -11.93
CA PHE A 150 -13.38 7.41 -11.89
C PHE A 150 -14.41 8.32 -12.53
N ILE A 151 -15.19 7.75 -13.46
CA ILE A 151 -16.26 8.46 -14.17
C ILE A 151 -17.55 7.65 -14.11
N ASN A 152 -18.68 8.34 -14.23
CA ASN A 152 -19.94 7.65 -14.41
C ASN A 152 -19.91 6.88 -15.75
N GLN A 153 -20.49 5.68 -15.79
CA GLN A 153 -20.59 4.86 -17.01
C GLN A 153 -21.22 5.63 -18.18
N ALA A 154 -22.15 6.54 -17.92
CA ALA A 154 -22.77 7.41 -18.92
C ALA A 154 -21.78 8.40 -19.57
N THR A 155 -20.65 8.69 -18.93
CA THR A 155 -19.58 9.56 -19.46
C THR A 155 -18.65 8.83 -20.44
N VAL A 156 -18.65 7.50 -20.45
CA VAL A 156 -17.76 6.70 -21.31
C VAL A 156 -17.90 7.06 -22.81
N PRO A 157 -19.10 7.22 -23.40
CA PRO A 157 -19.25 7.63 -24.78
C PRO A 157 -18.59 8.98 -25.09
N ASP A 158 -18.70 9.95 -24.19
CA ASP A 158 -18.09 11.28 -24.36
C ASP A 158 -16.56 11.19 -24.33
N MET A 159 -16.02 10.32 -23.45
CA MET A 159 -14.58 10.06 -23.37
C MET A 159 -14.05 9.41 -24.66
N VAL A 160 -14.76 8.42 -25.19
CA VAL A 160 -14.43 7.78 -26.48
C VAL A 160 -14.51 8.79 -27.63
N ALA A 161 -15.54 9.64 -27.65
CA ALA A 161 -15.70 10.70 -28.66
C ALA A 161 -14.56 11.74 -28.55
N ALA A 162 -14.09 12.08 -27.37
CA ALA A 162 -12.93 12.95 -27.20
C ALA A 162 -11.66 12.27 -27.74
N SER A 163 -11.46 10.97 -27.46
CA SER A 163 -10.31 10.21 -27.95
C SER A 163 -10.25 10.10 -29.47
N SER A 164 -11.40 10.07 -30.15
CA SER A 164 -11.45 10.00 -31.60
C SER A 164 -10.94 11.27 -32.33
N LYS A 165 -10.87 12.39 -31.60
CA LYS A 165 -10.36 13.68 -32.10
C LYS A 165 -8.85 13.82 -31.99
N VAL A 166 -8.19 12.92 -31.25
CA VAL A 166 -6.73 12.87 -31.12
C VAL A 166 -6.17 11.70 -31.91
N SER A 167 -4.85 11.65 -32.07
CA SER A 167 -4.16 10.73 -32.99
C SER A 167 -4.35 9.23 -32.72
N LYS A 168 -4.97 8.84 -31.60
CA LYS A 168 -5.20 7.43 -31.25
C LYS A 168 -6.54 7.23 -30.57
N GLN A 169 -7.50 6.72 -31.32
CA GLN A 169 -8.81 6.30 -30.82
C GLN A 169 -8.67 5.09 -29.89
N VAL A 170 -9.29 5.16 -28.68
CA VAL A 170 -9.18 4.11 -27.67
C VAL A 170 -10.07 2.90 -27.96
N MET A 171 -11.21 3.11 -28.60
CA MET A 171 -12.11 2.08 -29.12
C MET A 171 -13.00 2.65 -30.22
N PRO A 172 -13.55 1.81 -31.14
CA PRO A 172 -14.50 2.25 -32.12
C PRO A 172 -15.76 2.88 -31.53
N MET A 173 -16.27 3.94 -32.12
CA MET A 173 -17.45 4.69 -31.60
C MET A 173 -18.71 3.84 -31.50
N GLU A 174 -18.85 2.81 -32.29
CA GLU A 174 -19.99 1.87 -32.24
C GLU A 174 -20.08 1.09 -30.93
N TYR A 175 -18.95 0.92 -30.24
CA TYR A 175 -18.86 0.25 -28.93
C TYR A 175 -18.93 1.19 -27.73
N ALA A 176 -18.76 2.51 -27.93
CA ALA A 176 -18.63 3.50 -26.86
C ALA A 176 -19.70 3.41 -25.76
N GLY A 177 -20.96 3.16 -26.16
CA GLY A 177 -22.08 3.00 -25.20
C GLY A 177 -22.38 1.54 -24.79
N LYS A 178 -21.71 0.57 -25.41
CA LYS A 178 -21.96 -0.86 -25.20
C LYS A 178 -20.75 -1.63 -24.67
N ALA A 179 -19.59 -0.97 -24.59
CA ALA A 179 -18.38 -1.58 -24.09
C ALA A 179 -18.44 -1.79 -22.59
N VAL A 180 -18.11 -3.01 -22.18
CA VAL A 180 -17.88 -3.40 -20.79
C VAL A 180 -16.53 -4.08 -20.74
N SER A 181 -15.65 -3.66 -19.85
CA SER A 181 -14.32 -4.26 -19.73
C SER A 181 -14.34 -5.46 -18.79
N THR A 182 -15.18 -5.39 -17.77
CA THR A 182 -15.29 -6.46 -16.80
C THR A 182 -16.66 -6.50 -16.16
N VAL A 183 -17.06 -7.71 -15.78
CA VAL A 183 -18.13 -7.95 -14.81
C VAL A 183 -17.48 -8.34 -13.50
N MET A 184 -17.58 -7.46 -12.51
CA MET A 184 -17.18 -7.72 -11.13
C MET A 184 -18.28 -8.51 -10.45
N ILE A 185 -17.95 -9.66 -9.86
CA ILE A 185 -18.90 -10.59 -9.28
C ILE A 185 -18.57 -10.83 -7.81
N LYS A 186 -19.56 -10.65 -6.96
CA LYS A 186 -19.58 -11.13 -5.59
C LYS A 186 -20.32 -12.45 -5.55
N VAL A 187 -19.67 -13.46 -4.99
CA VAL A 187 -20.20 -14.83 -4.94
C VAL A 187 -21.12 -14.99 -3.74
N LYS A 188 -22.24 -15.66 -3.97
CA LYS A 188 -23.22 -15.97 -2.93
C LYS A 188 -22.62 -16.89 -1.88
N GLN A 189 -22.97 -16.67 -0.62
CA GLN A 189 -22.50 -17.50 0.49
C GLN A 189 -22.79 -18.99 0.25
N GLY A 190 -21.77 -19.83 0.37
CA GLY A 190 -21.86 -21.27 0.12
C GLY A 190 -21.42 -21.70 -1.29
N TYR A 191 -21.12 -20.77 -2.18
CA TYR A 191 -20.50 -21.04 -3.47
C TYR A 191 -19.02 -20.67 -3.46
N GLU A 192 -18.22 -21.36 -4.28
CA GLU A 192 -16.85 -20.98 -4.57
C GLU A 192 -16.77 -20.20 -5.90
N ALA A 193 -15.84 -19.26 -6.01
CA ALA A 193 -15.69 -18.46 -7.22
C ALA A 193 -15.43 -19.32 -8.48
N GLN A 194 -14.70 -20.43 -8.33
CA GLN A 194 -14.46 -21.39 -9.39
C GLN A 194 -15.77 -22.07 -9.86
N THR A 195 -16.64 -22.43 -8.93
CA THR A 195 -17.95 -23.02 -9.24
C THR A 195 -18.81 -22.04 -10.02
N VAL A 196 -18.82 -20.76 -9.62
CA VAL A 196 -19.57 -19.71 -10.34
C VAL A 196 -18.99 -19.50 -11.74
N ALA A 197 -17.67 -19.51 -11.90
CA ALA A 197 -17.04 -19.43 -13.23
C ALA A 197 -17.46 -20.61 -14.13
N GLU A 198 -17.51 -21.84 -13.59
CA GLU A 198 -17.99 -22.99 -14.35
C GLU A 198 -19.50 -22.88 -14.67
N ASN A 199 -20.31 -22.33 -13.79
CA ASN A 199 -21.73 -22.07 -14.06
C ASN A 199 -21.89 -21.06 -15.20
N ILE A 200 -21.07 -20.00 -15.26
CA ILE A 200 -21.05 -19.03 -16.34
C ILE A 200 -20.72 -19.72 -17.68
N LYS A 201 -19.67 -20.54 -17.72
CA LYS A 201 -19.26 -21.27 -18.92
C LYS A 201 -20.33 -22.20 -19.49
N ARG A 202 -21.25 -22.68 -18.63
CA ARG A 202 -22.35 -23.57 -19.03
C ARG A 202 -23.53 -22.84 -19.66
N ILE A 203 -23.64 -21.51 -19.50
CA ILE A 203 -24.74 -20.73 -20.09
C ILE A 203 -24.61 -20.70 -21.61
N ASP A 204 -23.40 -20.40 -22.11
CA ASP A 204 -23.11 -20.34 -23.54
C ASP A 204 -21.67 -20.79 -23.80
N SER A 205 -21.47 -21.51 -24.89
CA SER A 205 -20.13 -21.97 -25.32
C SER A 205 -19.14 -20.84 -25.56
N ARG A 206 -19.62 -19.63 -25.96
CA ARG A 206 -18.83 -18.42 -26.10
C ARG A 206 -18.13 -17.98 -24.80
N PHE A 207 -18.70 -18.36 -23.65
CA PHE A 207 -18.17 -17.97 -22.35
C PHE A 207 -17.02 -18.86 -21.88
N ALA A 208 -16.79 -19.99 -22.53
CA ALA A 208 -15.62 -20.83 -22.26
C ALA A 208 -14.31 -20.10 -22.57
N ASP A 209 -14.32 -19.19 -23.55
CA ASP A 209 -13.15 -18.42 -23.97
C ASP A 209 -12.97 -17.11 -23.21
N LEU A 210 -13.88 -16.72 -22.33
CA LEU A 210 -13.72 -15.53 -21.50
C LEU A 210 -12.60 -15.73 -20.48
N GLY A 211 -11.97 -14.61 -20.10
CA GLY A 211 -10.98 -14.60 -19.03
C GLY A 211 -11.66 -14.57 -17.65
N TYR A 212 -11.23 -15.45 -16.76
CA TYR A 212 -11.70 -15.53 -15.37
C TYR A 212 -10.56 -15.18 -14.45
N VAL A 213 -10.66 -14.05 -13.77
CA VAL A 213 -9.65 -13.56 -12.83
C VAL A 213 -10.22 -13.66 -11.42
N TYR A 214 -9.41 -14.16 -10.51
CA TYR A 214 -9.78 -14.33 -9.09
C TYR A 214 -8.98 -13.33 -8.25
N PRO A 215 -9.53 -12.14 -7.95
CA PRO A 215 -8.80 -11.10 -7.23
C PRO A 215 -8.25 -11.56 -5.89
N GLY A 216 -9.01 -12.39 -5.16
CA GLY A 216 -8.57 -13.02 -3.91
C GLY A 216 -7.33 -13.90 -4.07
N GLY A 217 -7.21 -14.64 -5.18
CA GLY A 217 -6.03 -15.46 -5.49
C GLY A 217 -4.79 -14.61 -5.80
N ILE A 218 -4.95 -13.52 -6.55
CA ILE A 218 -3.87 -12.57 -6.85
C ILE A 218 -3.35 -11.96 -5.56
N THR A 219 -4.27 -11.51 -4.69
CA THR A 219 -3.94 -10.93 -3.39
C THR A 219 -3.22 -11.95 -2.50
N ALA A 220 -3.66 -13.21 -2.49
CA ALA A 220 -3.04 -14.28 -1.72
C ALA A 220 -1.61 -14.57 -2.21
N ASN A 221 -1.37 -14.66 -3.50
CA ASN A 221 -0.04 -14.90 -4.09
C ASN A 221 0.90 -13.71 -3.81
N THR A 222 0.43 -12.48 -4.01
CA THR A 222 1.16 -11.26 -3.69
C THR A 222 1.46 -11.18 -2.19
N LYS A 223 0.49 -11.51 -1.34
CA LYS A 223 0.63 -11.54 0.12
C LYS A 223 1.67 -12.58 0.55
N THR A 224 1.70 -13.76 -0.05
CA THR A 224 2.68 -14.81 0.25
C THR A 224 4.10 -14.34 -0.10
N SER A 225 4.29 -13.78 -1.29
CA SER A 225 5.60 -13.28 -1.75
C SER A 225 6.08 -12.10 -0.91
N LEU A 226 5.19 -11.15 -0.62
CA LEU A 226 5.51 -9.98 0.22
C LEU A 226 5.71 -10.39 1.70
N THR A 227 4.98 -11.38 2.21
CA THR A 227 5.17 -11.90 3.57
C THR A 227 6.54 -12.55 3.72
N ALA A 228 7.02 -13.27 2.71
CA ALA A 228 8.38 -13.81 2.71
C ALA A 228 9.42 -12.68 2.79
N LEU A 229 9.30 -11.65 1.94
CA LEU A 229 10.18 -10.48 1.99
C LEU A 229 10.13 -9.76 3.34
N VAL A 230 8.94 -9.57 3.89
CA VAL A 230 8.75 -8.97 5.22
C VAL A 230 9.42 -9.81 6.30
N THR A 231 9.35 -11.14 6.19
CA THR A 231 9.99 -12.06 7.14
C THR A 231 11.51 -11.97 7.06
N TYR A 232 12.09 -11.97 5.85
CA TYR A 232 13.54 -11.76 5.68
C TYR A 232 13.99 -10.40 6.22
N LEU A 233 13.24 -9.34 5.97
CA LEU A 233 13.52 -8.02 6.54
C LEU A 233 13.47 -8.01 8.07
N LYS A 234 12.50 -8.70 8.69
CA LYS A 234 12.42 -8.83 10.16
C LYS A 234 13.64 -9.56 10.72
N VAL A 235 14.04 -10.67 10.09
CA VAL A 235 15.23 -11.43 10.51
C VAL A 235 16.48 -10.55 10.38
N PHE A 236 16.64 -9.87 9.25
CA PHE A 236 17.77 -8.96 9.01
C PHE A 236 17.85 -7.84 10.06
N VAL A 237 16.73 -7.20 10.35
CA VAL A 237 16.63 -6.17 11.41
C VAL A 237 16.97 -6.75 12.78
N ALA A 238 16.50 -7.96 13.10
CA ALA A 238 16.80 -8.62 14.38
C ALA A 238 18.30 -8.89 14.51
N VAL A 239 18.96 -9.36 13.44
CA VAL A 239 20.43 -9.59 13.43
C VAL A 239 21.18 -8.28 13.65
N ILE A 240 20.82 -7.20 12.93
CA ILE A 240 21.45 -5.88 13.12
C ILE A 240 21.26 -5.40 14.55
N TRP A 241 20.06 -5.60 15.10
CA TRP A 241 19.75 -5.18 16.48
C TRP A 241 20.60 -5.93 17.51
N VAL A 242 20.75 -7.25 17.37
CA VAL A 242 21.65 -8.08 18.22
C VAL A 242 23.10 -7.61 18.09
N MET A 243 23.58 -7.38 16.87
CA MET A 243 24.94 -6.86 16.65
C MET A 243 25.13 -5.49 17.32
N GLY A 244 24.15 -4.59 17.20
CA GLY A 244 24.18 -3.29 17.87
C GLY A 244 24.25 -3.39 19.39
N VAL A 245 23.49 -4.30 19.99
CA VAL A 245 23.55 -4.58 21.43
C VAL A 245 24.94 -5.10 21.84
N ILE A 246 25.53 -6.03 21.10
CA ILE A 246 26.86 -6.56 21.36
C ILE A 246 27.91 -5.45 21.32
N VAL A 247 27.89 -4.61 20.31
CA VAL A 247 28.80 -3.47 20.18
C VAL A 247 28.65 -2.49 21.34
N LEU A 248 27.41 -2.14 21.71
CA LEU A 248 27.13 -1.28 22.86
C LEU A 248 27.69 -1.88 24.16
N LEU A 249 27.46 -3.17 24.41
CA LEU A 249 28.01 -3.86 25.59
C LEU A 249 29.54 -3.83 25.59
N ALA A 250 30.21 -4.01 24.46
CA ALA A 250 31.65 -3.93 24.33
C ALA A 250 32.18 -2.52 24.64
N VAL A 251 31.52 -1.48 24.10
CA VAL A 251 31.87 -0.06 24.36
C VAL A 251 31.71 0.29 25.83
N PHE A 252 30.57 -0.10 26.46
CA PHE A 252 30.39 0.15 27.90
C PHE A 252 31.41 -0.61 28.76
N ALA A 253 31.76 -1.84 28.39
CA ALA A 253 32.77 -2.62 29.11
C ALA A 253 34.17 -1.96 29.01
N SER A 254 34.54 -1.47 27.82
CA SER A 254 35.80 -0.75 27.61
C SER A 254 35.84 0.57 28.41
N SER A 255 34.79 1.38 28.29
CA SER A 255 34.69 2.67 29.01
C SER A 255 34.78 2.48 30.52
N ALA A 256 34.08 1.48 31.08
CA ALA A 256 34.14 1.18 32.50
C ALA A 256 35.54 0.70 32.95
N ASN A 257 36.25 -0.05 32.08
CA ASN A 257 37.60 -0.49 32.38
C ASN A 257 38.61 0.67 32.40
N GLU A 258 38.49 1.61 31.49
CA GLU A 258 39.32 2.83 31.45
C GLU A 258 39.12 3.71 32.71
N ARG A 259 37.88 3.80 33.20
CA ARG A 259 37.53 4.59 34.39
C ARG A 259 37.73 3.89 35.75
N LYS A 260 38.26 2.67 35.75
CA LYS A 260 38.50 1.94 37.04
C LYS A 260 39.34 2.74 38.03
N ARG A 261 40.38 3.45 37.55
CA ARG A 261 41.22 4.29 38.40
C ARG A 261 40.50 5.48 39.01
N GLU A 262 39.64 6.14 38.22
CA GLU A 262 38.80 7.26 38.68
C GLU A 262 37.81 6.80 39.76
N PHE A 263 37.16 5.65 39.59
CA PHE A 263 36.28 5.05 40.56
C PHE A 263 37.00 4.64 41.84
N ALA A 264 38.23 4.16 41.74
CA ALA A 264 39.06 3.83 42.89
C ALA A 264 39.40 5.07 43.70
N SER A 265 39.77 6.18 43.09
CA SER A 265 40.05 7.44 43.77
C SER A 265 38.80 8.03 44.47
N LEU A 266 37.63 7.97 43.81
CA LEU A 266 36.37 8.39 44.43
C LEU A 266 35.99 7.54 45.66
N ARG A 267 36.30 6.24 45.67
CA ARG A 267 36.10 5.36 46.81
C ARG A 267 37.04 5.70 47.98
N ILE A 268 38.26 6.07 47.69
CA ILE A 268 39.21 6.53 48.73
C ILE A 268 38.68 7.83 49.36
N MET A 269 38.01 8.69 48.61
CA MET A 269 37.37 9.91 49.13
C MET A 269 36.03 9.66 49.80
N GLY A 270 35.59 8.39 50.02
CA GLY A 270 34.41 8.02 50.78
C GLY A 270 33.13 7.77 49.96
N ALA A 271 33.21 7.73 48.63
CA ALA A 271 32.04 7.43 47.80
C ALA A 271 31.58 5.98 47.99
N THR A 272 30.28 5.78 48.25
CA THR A 272 29.69 4.45 48.36
C THR A 272 29.52 3.78 47.00
N ARG A 273 29.51 2.42 46.99
CA ARG A 273 29.21 1.68 45.74
C ARG A 273 27.88 2.08 45.13
N GLY A 274 26.87 2.35 45.93
CA GLY A 274 25.54 2.80 45.45
C GLY A 274 25.61 4.14 44.71
N MET A 275 26.39 5.08 45.26
CA MET A 275 26.55 6.41 44.61
C MET A 275 27.24 6.33 43.25
N LEU A 276 28.29 5.50 43.13
CA LEU A 276 28.97 5.26 41.83
C LEU A 276 28.05 4.59 40.82
N ASN A 277 27.27 3.59 41.27
CA ASN A 277 26.31 2.91 40.39
C ASN A 277 25.24 3.86 39.85
N VAL A 278 24.73 4.78 40.65
CA VAL A 278 23.73 5.78 40.22
C VAL A 278 24.34 6.75 39.20
N ILE A 279 25.59 7.14 39.38
CA ILE A 279 26.28 8.01 38.38
C ILE A 279 26.41 7.31 37.04
N ILE A 280 26.88 6.08 37.02
CA ILE A 280 27.02 5.29 35.77
C ILE A 280 25.66 5.06 35.09
N LEU A 281 24.62 4.74 35.86
CA LEU A 281 23.26 4.58 35.37
C LEU A 281 22.72 5.85 34.70
N LYS A 282 22.89 7.00 35.36
CA LYS A 282 22.47 8.29 34.80
C LYS A 282 23.22 8.63 33.50
N GLU A 283 24.54 8.44 33.48
CA GLU A 283 25.37 8.66 32.30
C GLU A 283 24.94 7.77 31.17
N SER A 284 24.74 6.49 31.41
CA SER A 284 24.30 5.53 30.39
C SER A 284 22.89 5.83 29.86
N ALA A 285 21.99 6.28 30.74
CA ALA A 285 20.65 6.70 30.34
C ALA A 285 20.69 7.94 29.43
N ILE A 286 21.52 8.92 29.75
CA ILE A 286 21.69 10.13 28.92
C ILE A 286 22.29 9.78 27.57
N ILE A 287 23.33 8.95 27.53
CA ILE A 287 23.95 8.48 26.28
C ILE A 287 22.93 7.71 25.43
N GLY A 288 22.16 6.80 26.05
CA GLY A 288 21.11 6.05 25.37
C GLY A 288 20.01 6.94 24.82
N LEU A 289 19.61 7.99 25.54
CA LEU A 289 18.60 8.95 25.10
C LEU A 289 19.11 9.81 23.94
N ILE A 290 20.30 10.38 24.05
CA ILE A 290 20.91 11.20 22.98
C ILE A 290 21.12 10.34 21.73
N GLY A 291 21.68 9.14 21.87
CA GLY A 291 21.88 8.20 20.79
C GLY A 291 20.56 7.79 20.13
N GLY A 292 19.51 7.57 20.93
CA GLY A 292 18.16 7.28 20.45
C GLY A 292 17.56 8.41 19.62
N VAL A 293 17.67 9.65 20.09
CA VAL A 293 17.17 10.84 19.38
C VAL A 293 17.92 11.06 18.05
N ILE A 294 19.25 11.00 18.09
CA ILE A 294 20.07 11.12 16.88
C ILE A 294 19.76 9.99 15.89
N GLY A 295 19.69 8.74 16.37
CA GLY A 295 19.39 7.58 15.54
C GLY A 295 18.01 7.67 14.88
N VAL A 296 16.99 8.10 15.61
CA VAL A 296 15.65 8.35 15.06
C VAL A 296 15.68 9.49 14.04
N GLY A 297 16.42 10.57 14.30
CA GLY A 297 16.57 11.69 13.37
C GLY A 297 17.17 11.26 12.02
N VAL A 298 18.28 10.54 12.07
CA VAL A 298 18.95 10.02 10.86
C VAL A 298 18.06 9.01 10.13
N ALA A 299 17.45 8.06 10.86
CA ALA A 299 16.54 7.09 10.27
C ALA A 299 15.31 7.76 9.60
N SER A 300 14.77 8.81 10.20
CA SER A 300 13.65 9.58 9.64
C SER A 300 14.02 10.27 8.34
N LEU A 301 15.20 10.89 8.27
CA LEU A 301 15.71 11.55 7.06
C LEU A 301 15.90 10.57 5.89
N VAL A 302 16.14 9.29 6.17
CA VAL A 302 16.26 8.25 5.14
C VAL A 302 14.89 7.65 4.80
N ILE A 303 14.11 7.26 5.81
CA ILE A 303 12.86 6.48 5.62
C ILE A 303 11.78 7.32 4.94
N PHE A 304 11.60 8.61 5.30
CA PHE A 304 10.51 9.41 4.74
C PHE A 304 10.67 9.68 3.23
N PRO A 305 11.80 10.15 2.70
CA PRO A 305 11.96 10.30 1.25
C PRO A 305 11.91 8.95 0.51
N PHE A 306 12.52 7.90 1.09
CA PHE A 306 12.57 6.57 0.47
C PHE A 306 11.19 5.91 0.43
N SER A 307 10.31 6.20 1.39
CA SER A 307 8.96 5.64 1.43
C SER A 307 8.10 6.08 0.25
N SER A 308 8.23 7.33 -0.19
CA SER A 308 7.53 7.85 -1.36
C SER A 308 8.06 7.26 -2.68
N LEU A 309 9.36 6.99 -2.75
CA LEU A 309 10.00 6.34 -3.89
C LEU A 309 9.60 4.86 -4.01
N ILE A 310 9.54 4.13 -2.89
CA ILE A 310 9.14 2.71 -2.89
C ILE A 310 7.70 2.56 -3.40
N GLY A 311 6.76 3.37 -2.93
CA GLY A 311 5.37 3.33 -3.38
C GLY A 311 5.22 3.61 -4.87
N LYS A 312 5.93 4.63 -5.37
CA LYS A 312 5.79 5.08 -6.77
C LYS A 312 6.57 4.23 -7.77
N GLN A 313 7.81 3.83 -7.45
CA GLN A 313 8.67 3.14 -8.42
C GLN A 313 8.55 1.61 -8.39
N LEU A 314 8.33 1.01 -7.22
CA LEU A 314 8.20 -0.44 -7.10
C LEU A 314 6.75 -0.92 -7.25
N GLN A 315 5.79 -0.01 -7.37
CA GLN A 315 4.35 -0.31 -7.50
C GLN A 315 3.87 -1.32 -6.44
N LEU A 316 4.48 -1.27 -5.25
CA LEU A 316 4.08 -2.12 -4.15
C LEU A 316 2.88 -1.50 -3.41
N PRO A 317 1.99 -2.30 -2.84
CA PRO A 317 0.90 -1.81 -1.99
C PRO A 317 1.49 -1.26 -0.68
N TYR A 318 1.92 -0.01 -0.73
CA TYR A 318 2.57 0.69 0.38
C TYR A 318 1.68 1.81 0.88
N LEU A 319 1.11 1.64 2.05
CA LEU A 319 0.30 2.66 2.71
C LEU A 319 1.05 3.20 3.92
N GLN A 320 1.35 4.50 3.90
CA GLN A 320 2.04 5.14 5.01
C GLN A 320 1.16 5.14 6.26
N ALA A 321 1.72 4.68 7.39
CA ALA A 321 1.02 4.68 8.67
C ALA A 321 0.68 6.11 9.11
N GLY A 322 -0.46 6.27 9.76
CA GLY A 322 -0.90 7.56 10.27
C GLY A 322 0.11 8.19 11.26
N PRO A 323 0.11 9.53 11.41
CA PRO A 323 1.10 10.25 12.21
C PRO A 323 1.16 9.79 13.67
N ALA A 324 0.04 9.38 14.26
CA ALA A 324 0.00 8.85 15.63
C ALA A 324 0.83 7.56 15.79
N VAL A 325 0.79 6.67 14.79
CA VAL A 325 1.55 5.42 14.79
C VAL A 325 3.05 5.71 14.62
N VAL A 326 3.40 6.66 13.76
CA VAL A 326 4.78 7.12 13.55
C VAL A 326 5.38 7.65 14.86
N ILE A 327 4.65 8.54 15.54
CA ILE A 327 5.06 9.11 16.84
C ILE A 327 5.22 7.99 17.88
N GLY A 328 4.31 7.01 17.91
CA GLY A 328 4.40 5.86 18.80
C GLY A 328 5.68 5.04 18.58
N PHE A 329 6.04 4.76 17.32
CA PHE A 329 7.29 4.06 16.99
C PHE A 329 8.53 4.85 17.37
N ILE A 330 8.54 6.17 17.16
CA ILE A 330 9.62 7.06 17.59
C ILE A 330 9.81 6.98 19.11
N ALA A 331 8.73 7.12 19.88
CA ALA A 331 8.76 7.07 21.32
C ALA A 331 9.27 5.70 21.83
N ILE A 332 8.76 4.60 21.28
CA ILE A 332 9.21 3.24 21.64
C ILE A 332 10.71 3.07 21.34
N THR A 333 11.18 3.56 20.20
CA THR A 333 12.59 3.44 19.82
C THR A 333 13.51 4.16 20.79
N ILE A 334 13.14 5.38 21.21
CA ILE A 334 13.90 6.17 22.19
C ILE A 334 13.91 5.46 23.55
N VAL A 335 12.77 4.95 23.99
CA VAL A 335 12.66 4.19 25.26
C VAL A 335 13.52 2.93 25.22
N CYS A 336 13.45 2.16 24.14
CA CYS A 336 14.29 0.96 23.95
C CYS A 336 15.79 1.30 23.95
N SER A 337 16.21 2.36 23.24
CA SER A 337 17.60 2.79 23.22
C SER A 337 18.11 3.17 24.62
N THR A 338 17.31 3.90 25.39
CA THR A 338 17.64 4.27 26.77
C THR A 338 17.70 3.04 27.68
N ALA A 339 16.76 2.11 27.53
CA ALA A 339 16.74 0.86 28.30
C ALA A 339 17.97 -0.02 28.02
N ILE A 340 18.41 -0.12 26.76
CA ILE A 340 19.62 -0.87 26.38
C ILE A 340 20.86 -0.25 27.04
N GLY A 341 20.97 1.08 27.06
CA GLY A 341 22.04 1.77 27.76
C GLY A 341 22.10 1.42 29.26
N ILE A 342 20.95 1.46 29.93
CA ILE A 342 20.81 1.10 31.35
C ILE A 342 21.18 -0.37 31.60
N VAL A 343 20.65 -1.29 30.80
CA VAL A 343 20.94 -2.74 30.92
C VAL A 343 22.43 -3.03 30.66
N GLY A 344 23.01 -2.38 29.67
CA GLY A 344 24.46 -2.51 29.36
C GLY A 344 25.32 -2.06 30.55
N SER A 345 24.98 -0.95 31.18
CA SER A 345 25.71 -0.47 32.34
C SER A 345 25.53 -1.36 33.60
N LEU A 346 24.34 -1.90 33.84
CA LEU A 346 24.08 -2.86 34.92
C LEU A 346 24.89 -4.14 34.76
N LEU A 347 24.96 -4.70 33.53
CA LEU A 347 25.77 -5.88 33.28
C LEU A 347 27.25 -5.62 33.51
N THR A 348 27.74 -4.44 33.14
CA THR A 348 29.13 -4.04 33.36
C THR A 348 29.42 -3.88 34.83
N MET A 349 28.53 -3.25 35.61
CA MET A 349 28.67 -3.14 37.07
C MET A 349 28.69 -4.50 37.78
N TRP A 350 27.82 -5.43 37.35
CA TRP A 350 27.78 -6.78 37.89
C TRP A 350 29.06 -7.55 37.62
N ARG A 351 29.70 -7.39 36.48
CA ARG A 351 31.03 -7.98 36.19
C ARG A 351 32.14 -7.34 37.01
N LEU A 352 32.14 -6.02 37.18
CA LEU A 352 33.15 -5.30 37.94
C LEU A 352 33.00 -5.50 39.46
N GLY A 353 31.82 -5.87 39.93
CA GLY A 353 31.53 -6.12 41.35
C GLY A 353 31.95 -7.52 41.85
N ARG A 354 32.29 -8.45 40.95
CA ARG A 354 32.84 -9.75 41.36
C ARG A 354 34.28 -9.56 41.84
N PRO A 355 34.63 -9.95 43.07
CA PRO A 355 36.02 -10.00 43.46
C PRO A 355 36.71 -11.03 42.58
N GLU A 356 37.66 -10.57 41.75
CA GLU A 356 38.64 -11.51 41.17
C GLU A 356 39.33 -12.19 42.33
N ALA A 357 39.09 -13.48 42.45
CA ALA A 357 39.94 -14.31 43.34
C ALA A 357 41.36 -14.21 42.75
N ILE A 358 42.21 -13.50 43.50
CA ILE A 358 43.66 -13.50 43.32
C ILE A 358 44.17 -14.88 43.71
#